data_87ebf02c5d128829717934ea7ebd4688
#
_entry.id   87ebf02c5d128829717934ea7ebd4688
#
_cell.length_a   1.000
_cell.length_b   1.000
_cell.length_c   1.000
_cell.angle_alpha   90.00
_cell.angle_beta   90.00
_cell.angle_gamma   90.00
#
_symmetry.space_group_name_H-M   'P 1'
#
loop_
_entity.id
_entity.type
_entity.pdbx_description
1 polymer ?
#
loop_
_entity_poly.entity_id
_entity_poly.type
_entity_poly.pdbx_seq_one_letter_code
_entity_poly.pdbx_strand_id
1 'polypeptide(L)'
;MVNHPLPMPEGLSSPMTRRAWAVLAAGAALLAAARSKAHADGLSWDTPARGGPGTERKYRVDAQVVLFSVPLVRRSGVGAATAAWRELSEADGTTRVLEFAAYSLPERAAGLNRLGFIEERIKLAEAGMAEAIHFGLMTASAEESAEEARKALHSTASQVAYTAVDAHIQSHSMETATAHFTAPSALSARHRTQLEQMARQALTAAPRKSVDLSPGVQTPPPFLEALAELLRQPNGGEGRYIYNGRLYRLWLRRAADPKASEHFRGLASGAVIAVTGKLQRAAGGKPIDFRLWVEESAAHPVPLRIEYQPKSYLRLAFEAEA
;
A
#
# COMPACT_ATOMS: atom_id res chain seq x y z
N MET A 1 -0.52 57.06 26.93
CA MET A 1 -0.60 55.58 27.07
C MET A 1 0.62 55.01 26.37
N VAL A 2 1.57 54.53 27.13
CA VAL A 2 2.88 54.04 26.63
C VAL A 2 2.78 52.52 26.57
N ASN A 3 2.87 51.95 25.35
CA ASN A 3 2.94 50.51 25.16
C ASN A 3 4.37 50.03 25.47
N HIS A 4 4.52 49.22 26.50
CA HIS A 4 5.71 48.45 26.78
C HIS A 4 5.65 47.13 26.02
N PRO A 5 6.68 46.76 25.24
CA PRO A 5 6.81 45.40 24.70
C PRO A 5 7.28 44.42 25.79
N LEU A 6 6.65 43.26 25.87
CA LEU A 6 7.04 42.16 26.75
C LEU A 6 8.40 41.56 26.28
N PRO A 7 9.27 41.15 27.19
CA PRO A 7 10.55 40.55 26.85
C PRO A 7 10.34 39.08 26.36
N MET A 8 11.01 38.77 25.26
CA MET A 8 11.16 37.39 24.75
C MET A 8 12.10 36.60 25.67
N PRO A 9 11.82 35.33 25.94
CA PRO A 9 12.75 34.49 26.69
C PRO A 9 13.97 34.15 25.83
N GLU A 10 15.14 34.62 26.21
CA GLU A 10 16.42 34.12 25.72
C GLU A 10 16.73 32.75 26.34
N GLY A 11 17.22 31.86 25.49
CA GLY A 11 17.98 30.72 25.94
C GLY A 11 17.36 29.37 25.63
N LEU A 12 17.90 28.75 24.59
CA LEU A 12 18.24 27.32 24.50
C LEU A 12 18.94 27.01 23.15
N SER A 13 20.11 27.62 22.96
CA SER A 13 21.09 27.15 21.97
C SER A 13 22.26 26.51 22.74
N SER A 14 22.06 25.27 23.17
CA SER A 14 23.18 24.45 23.64
C SER A 14 23.62 23.55 22.49
N PRO A 15 24.85 23.67 21.96
CA PRO A 15 25.34 22.80 20.93
C PRO A 15 25.53 21.38 21.51
N MET A 16 24.72 20.43 21.05
CA MET A 16 24.95 19.02 21.36
C MET A 16 26.35 18.63 20.89
N THR A 17 27.20 18.21 21.83
CA THR A 17 28.59 17.86 21.58
C THR A 17 28.67 16.59 20.69
N ARG A 18 29.71 16.48 19.84
CA ARG A 18 29.97 15.34 18.95
C ARG A 18 29.98 13.98 19.69
N ARG A 19 30.23 13.96 21.01
CA ARG A 19 30.16 12.76 21.85
C ARG A 19 28.71 12.26 22.07
N ALA A 20 27.72 13.14 22.15
CA ALA A 20 26.32 12.75 22.29
C ALA A 20 25.79 12.03 21.04
N TRP A 21 26.24 12.44 19.86
CA TRP A 21 25.92 11.76 18.59
C TRP A 21 26.53 10.36 18.48
N ALA A 22 27.77 10.18 18.96
CA ALA A 22 28.44 8.87 18.94
C ALA A 22 27.77 7.85 19.87
N VAL A 23 27.25 8.28 21.01
CA VAL A 23 26.54 7.42 21.97
C VAL A 23 25.16 7.04 21.46
N LEU A 24 24.44 7.95 20.79
CA LEU A 24 23.14 7.66 20.16
C LEU A 24 23.29 6.71 18.95
N ALA A 25 24.34 6.86 18.14
CA ALA A 25 24.61 5.96 17.01
C ALA A 25 25.00 4.54 17.47
N ALA A 26 25.82 4.44 18.51
CA ALA A 26 26.22 3.14 19.10
C ALA A 26 25.03 2.43 19.80
N GLY A 27 24.16 3.18 20.49
CA GLY A 27 22.94 2.65 21.10
C GLY A 27 21.93 2.14 20.09
N ALA A 28 21.75 2.85 18.97
CA ALA A 28 20.88 2.43 17.88
C ALA A 28 21.38 1.16 17.16
N ALA A 29 22.69 1.05 16.96
CA ALA A 29 23.31 -0.14 16.34
C ALA A 29 23.21 -1.39 17.23
N LEU A 30 23.36 -1.26 18.54
CA LEU A 30 23.20 -2.36 19.51
C LEU A 30 21.74 -2.82 19.65
N LEU A 31 20.77 -1.89 19.61
CA LEU A 31 19.35 -2.19 19.62
C LEU A 31 18.89 -2.85 18.30
N ALA A 32 19.45 -2.46 17.16
CA ALA A 32 19.18 -3.09 15.86
C ALA A 32 19.74 -4.54 15.83
N ALA A 33 20.95 -4.76 16.35
CA ALA A 33 21.56 -6.09 16.42
C ALA A 33 20.85 -7.04 17.41
N ALA A 34 20.31 -6.53 18.52
CA ALA A 34 19.55 -7.32 19.47
C ALA A 34 18.15 -7.71 18.95
N ARG A 35 17.52 -6.87 18.13
CA ARG A 35 16.22 -7.15 17.48
C ARG A 35 16.34 -8.14 16.32
N SER A 36 17.48 -8.16 15.60
CA SER A 36 17.75 -9.07 14.50
C SER A 36 17.83 -10.54 14.93
N LYS A 37 18.16 -10.83 16.21
CA LYS A 37 18.28 -12.20 16.70
C LYS A 37 16.96 -12.87 17.10
N ALA A 38 15.88 -12.09 17.30
CA ALA A 38 14.59 -12.65 17.71
C ALA A 38 13.72 -13.16 16.55
N HIS A 39 14.14 -12.95 15.29
CA HIS A 39 13.38 -13.32 14.08
C HIS A 39 14.16 -14.23 13.14
N ALA A 40 15.09 -15.05 13.67
CA ALA A 40 16.00 -15.87 12.85
C ALA A 40 15.29 -16.98 12.04
N ASP A 41 14.04 -17.32 12.37
CA ASP A 41 13.28 -18.40 11.71
C ASP A 41 11.97 -17.93 11.03
N GLY A 42 11.68 -16.62 10.99
CA GLY A 42 10.46 -16.04 10.42
C GLY A 42 10.66 -15.29 9.10
N LEU A 43 9.56 -14.84 8.50
CA LEU A 43 9.57 -13.98 7.32
C LEU A 43 10.35 -12.69 7.59
N SER A 44 11.23 -12.31 6.64
CA SER A 44 12.06 -11.11 6.73
C SER A 44 11.96 -10.28 5.45
N TRP A 45 12.10 -8.97 5.59
CA TRP A 45 12.26 -8.05 4.46
C TRP A 45 13.65 -8.12 3.81
N ASP A 46 14.63 -8.71 4.48
CA ASP A 46 16.02 -8.80 4.00
C ASP A 46 16.18 -9.88 2.92
N THR A 47 15.25 -10.83 2.82
CA THR A 47 15.24 -11.82 1.76
C THR A 47 14.83 -11.17 0.43
N PRO A 48 15.65 -11.25 -0.63
CA PRO A 48 15.27 -10.69 -1.91
C PRO A 48 14.00 -11.33 -2.45
N ALA A 49 12.96 -10.52 -2.73
CA ALA A 49 11.73 -10.98 -3.35
C ALA A 49 11.88 -11.23 -4.87
N ARG A 50 13.11 -11.28 -5.38
CA ARG A 50 13.41 -11.43 -6.82
C ARG A 50 13.72 -12.88 -7.14
N GLY A 51 12.93 -13.45 -8.05
CA GLY A 51 13.07 -14.84 -8.53
C GLY A 51 11.78 -15.62 -8.31
N GLY A 52 11.74 -16.84 -8.81
CA GLY A 52 10.58 -17.71 -8.81
C GLY A 52 9.55 -17.40 -9.90
N PRO A 53 8.62 -18.35 -10.17
CA PRO A 53 7.53 -18.15 -11.11
C PRO A 53 6.57 -17.08 -10.62
N GLY A 54 6.03 -16.29 -11.53
CA GLY A 54 5.11 -15.25 -11.16
C GLY A 54 4.54 -14.48 -12.33
N THR A 55 3.65 -13.57 -12.02
CA THR A 55 3.02 -12.66 -12.97
C THR A 55 3.30 -11.23 -12.53
N GLU A 56 3.79 -10.41 -13.44
CA GLU A 56 3.95 -8.97 -13.25
C GLU A 56 3.17 -8.24 -14.34
N ARG A 57 2.46 -7.19 -13.96
CA ARG A 57 1.75 -6.29 -14.88
C ARG A 57 2.11 -4.84 -14.61
N LYS A 58 2.28 -4.10 -15.69
CA LYS A 58 2.43 -2.64 -15.66
C LYS A 58 1.12 -2.01 -16.09
N TYR A 59 0.82 -0.86 -15.53
CA TYR A 59 -0.43 -0.15 -15.81
C TYR A 59 -0.16 1.30 -16.14
N ARG A 60 -0.88 1.80 -17.12
CA ARG A 60 -1.14 3.22 -17.28
C ARG A 60 -2.28 3.63 -16.33
N VAL A 61 -2.13 4.76 -15.67
CA VAL A 61 -3.16 5.29 -14.77
C VAL A 61 -3.82 6.51 -15.39
N ASP A 62 -5.13 6.44 -15.53
CA ASP A 62 -5.99 7.54 -15.96
C ASP A 62 -6.75 8.08 -14.74
N ALA A 63 -6.94 9.39 -14.67
CA ALA A 63 -7.74 10.03 -13.64
C ALA A 63 -8.95 10.75 -14.26
N GLN A 64 -10.06 10.69 -13.54
CA GLN A 64 -11.31 11.35 -13.90
C GLN A 64 -11.84 12.12 -12.70
N VAL A 65 -12.04 13.42 -12.88
CA VAL A 65 -12.76 14.26 -11.92
C VAL A 65 -14.25 14.09 -12.15
N VAL A 66 -14.98 13.76 -11.09
CA VAL A 66 -16.42 13.46 -11.11
C VAL A 66 -17.14 14.45 -10.22
N LEU A 67 -18.24 15.03 -10.67
CA LEU A 67 -19.13 15.85 -9.86
C LEU A 67 -20.55 15.30 -10.00
N PHE A 68 -21.18 14.96 -8.87
CA PHE A 68 -22.53 14.32 -8.84
C PHE A 68 -22.64 13.11 -9.79
N SER A 69 -21.59 12.28 -9.84
CA SER A 69 -21.45 11.13 -10.75
C SER A 69 -21.28 11.46 -12.22
N VAL A 70 -21.21 12.75 -12.60
CA VAL A 70 -20.96 13.21 -13.96
C VAL A 70 -19.45 13.43 -14.15
N PRO A 71 -18.83 12.81 -15.17
CA PRO A 71 -17.44 13.05 -15.48
C PRO A 71 -17.24 14.45 -16.06
N LEU A 72 -16.44 15.29 -15.39
CA LEU A 72 -16.13 16.65 -15.84
C LEU A 72 -14.84 16.72 -16.65
N VAL A 73 -13.80 16.06 -16.15
CA VAL A 73 -12.48 16.10 -16.76
C VAL A 73 -11.87 14.70 -16.70
N ARG A 74 -11.36 14.23 -17.81
CA ARG A 74 -10.55 13.01 -17.91
C ARG A 74 -9.14 13.37 -18.34
N ARG A 75 -8.14 12.83 -17.68
CA ARG A 75 -6.74 12.90 -18.06
C ARG A 75 -6.17 11.49 -18.16
N SER A 76 -5.60 11.14 -19.30
CA SER A 76 -4.93 9.87 -19.51
C SER A 76 -3.46 9.95 -19.15
N GLY A 77 -2.92 8.83 -18.66
CA GLY A 77 -1.50 8.68 -18.38
C GLY A 77 -0.99 9.61 -17.29
N VAL A 78 -1.84 10.00 -16.33
CA VAL A 78 -1.44 10.85 -15.19
C VAL A 78 -0.53 10.13 -14.21
N GLY A 79 -0.44 8.81 -14.31
CA GLY A 79 0.36 7.98 -13.44
C GLY A 79 0.69 6.65 -14.09
N ALA A 80 1.44 5.84 -13.36
CA ALA A 80 1.71 4.46 -13.67
C ALA A 80 1.56 3.60 -12.43
N ALA A 81 1.39 2.29 -12.63
CA ALA A 81 1.37 1.33 -11.55
C ALA A 81 2.01 0.01 -11.97
N THR A 82 2.36 -0.81 -10.97
CA THR A 82 2.79 -2.19 -11.16
C THR A 82 2.08 -3.07 -10.16
N ALA A 83 1.70 -4.27 -10.57
CA ALA A 83 1.27 -5.33 -9.67
C ALA A 83 2.10 -6.58 -9.96
N ALA A 84 2.53 -7.27 -8.92
CA ALA A 84 3.29 -8.49 -9.07
C ALA A 84 2.82 -9.56 -8.09
N TRP A 85 2.84 -10.78 -8.57
CA TRP A 85 2.64 -12.01 -7.82
C TRP A 85 3.81 -12.92 -8.08
N ARG A 86 4.47 -13.41 -7.03
CA ARG A 86 5.59 -14.36 -7.13
C ARG A 86 5.44 -15.43 -6.07
N GLU A 87 5.93 -16.62 -6.37
CA GLU A 87 6.05 -17.72 -5.42
C GLU A 87 7.52 -18.12 -5.31
N LEU A 88 8.03 -18.11 -4.10
CA LEU A 88 9.40 -18.49 -3.76
C LEU A 88 9.35 -19.82 -3.02
N SER A 89 10.00 -20.85 -3.59
CA SER A 89 10.16 -22.13 -2.91
C SER A 89 11.35 -22.02 -1.94
N GLU A 90 11.12 -22.25 -0.68
CA GLU A 90 12.09 -22.25 0.41
C GLU A 90 12.20 -23.66 0.99
N ALA A 91 13.25 -23.93 1.79
CA ALA A 91 13.48 -25.26 2.35
C ALA A 91 12.33 -25.73 3.28
N ASP A 92 11.62 -24.79 3.89
CA ASP A 92 10.56 -25.01 4.88
C ASP A 92 9.15 -24.63 4.39
N GLY A 93 8.98 -24.47 3.08
CA GLY A 93 7.66 -24.18 2.49
C GLY A 93 7.70 -23.26 1.28
N THR A 94 6.56 -22.66 1.00
CA THR A 94 6.39 -21.68 -0.09
C THR A 94 6.08 -20.33 0.51
N THR A 95 6.86 -19.33 0.09
CA THR A 95 6.58 -17.92 0.39
C THR A 95 5.97 -17.25 -0.84
N ARG A 96 4.77 -16.70 -0.68
CA ARG A 96 4.11 -15.88 -1.70
C ARG A 96 4.42 -14.42 -1.45
N VAL A 97 4.82 -13.71 -2.52
CA VAL A 97 5.08 -12.27 -2.48
C VAL A 97 4.11 -11.57 -3.42
N LEU A 98 3.36 -10.63 -2.85
CA LEU A 98 2.39 -9.81 -3.55
C LEU A 98 2.81 -8.35 -3.44
N GLU A 99 2.87 -7.66 -4.56
CA GLU A 99 3.23 -6.24 -4.61
C GLU A 99 2.20 -5.45 -5.41
N PHE A 100 1.90 -4.25 -4.96
CA PHE A 100 1.19 -3.25 -5.73
C PHE A 100 1.81 -1.89 -5.49
N ALA A 101 2.22 -1.22 -6.56
CA ALA A 101 2.73 0.14 -6.53
C ALA A 101 1.93 1.00 -7.51
N ALA A 102 1.48 2.17 -7.07
CA ALA A 102 0.83 3.15 -7.92
C ALA A 102 1.38 4.55 -7.63
N TYR A 103 1.62 5.32 -8.67
CA TYR A 103 2.19 6.66 -8.52
C TYR A 103 1.74 7.60 -9.62
N SER A 104 1.69 8.89 -9.27
CA SER A 104 1.47 9.94 -10.25
C SER A 104 2.75 10.29 -11.01
N LEU A 105 2.60 10.76 -12.23
CA LEU A 105 3.66 11.38 -13.04
C LEU A 105 3.47 12.91 -12.93
N PRO A 106 4.29 13.62 -12.14
CA PRO A 106 4.05 15.05 -11.84
C PRO A 106 3.93 15.90 -13.08
N GLU A 107 4.69 15.61 -14.13
CA GLU A 107 4.65 16.29 -15.41
C GLU A 107 3.30 16.16 -16.16
N ARG A 108 2.55 15.09 -15.88
CA ARG A 108 1.22 14.80 -16.46
C ARG A 108 0.08 15.02 -15.46
N ALA A 109 0.38 14.95 -14.18
CA ALA A 109 -0.55 15.09 -13.07
C ALA A 109 -0.57 16.51 -12.48
N ALA A 110 -0.22 17.53 -13.26
CA ALA A 110 -0.19 18.93 -12.85
C ALA A 110 0.66 19.18 -11.56
N GLY A 111 1.82 18.54 -11.46
CA GLY A 111 2.73 18.68 -10.33
C GLY A 111 2.40 17.77 -9.12
N LEU A 112 1.29 17.04 -9.13
CA LEU A 112 0.96 16.11 -8.05
C LEU A 112 2.02 15.01 -7.96
N ASN A 113 2.63 14.88 -6.78
CA ASN A 113 3.53 13.79 -6.43
C ASN A 113 2.82 12.87 -5.42
N ARG A 114 2.27 11.76 -5.90
CA ARG A 114 1.55 10.77 -5.10
C ARG A 114 2.16 9.40 -5.32
N LEU A 115 2.31 8.67 -4.24
CA LEU A 115 2.81 7.29 -4.22
C LEU A 115 1.94 6.48 -3.27
N GLY A 116 1.57 5.27 -3.69
CA GLY A 116 1.06 4.20 -2.86
C GLY A 116 1.81 2.92 -3.19
N PHE A 117 2.33 2.25 -2.19
CA PHE A 117 3.05 0.99 -2.32
C PHE A 117 2.60 0.03 -1.22
N ILE A 118 2.37 -1.21 -1.58
CA ILE A 118 2.06 -2.33 -0.70
C ILE A 118 2.94 -3.50 -1.11
N GLU A 119 3.57 -4.13 -0.14
CA GLU A 119 4.25 -5.42 -0.27
C GLU A 119 3.73 -6.34 0.82
N GLU A 120 3.37 -7.55 0.44
CA GLU A 120 2.94 -8.61 1.35
C GLU A 120 3.75 -9.86 1.08
N ARG A 121 4.25 -10.49 2.14
CA ARG A 121 4.90 -11.80 2.08
C ARG A 121 4.14 -12.75 2.98
N ILE A 122 3.75 -13.87 2.43
CA ILE A 122 2.90 -14.85 3.07
C ILE A 122 3.60 -16.19 3.06
N LYS A 123 3.91 -16.72 4.23
CA LYS A 123 4.41 -18.08 4.40
C LYS A 123 3.22 -19.03 4.47
N LEU A 124 3.18 -19.97 3.53
CA LEU A 124 2.13 -20.98 3.43
C LEU A 124 2.59 -22.28 4.11
N ALA A 125 1.71 -22.83 4.93
CA ALA A 125 1.80 -24.18 5.48
C ALA A 125 0.66 -25.03 4.92
N GLU A 126 0.62 -26.32 5.22
CA GLU A 126 -0.45 -27.24 4.79
C GLU A 126 -1.86 -26.75 5.21
N ALA A 127 -1.98 -26.15 6.39
CA ALA A 127 -3.25 -25.64 6.93
C ALA A 127 -3.62 -24.22 6.44
N GLY A 128 -2.84 -23.62 5.52
CA GLY A 128 -3.05 -22.25 5.02
C GLY A 128 -1.93 -21.29 5.45
N MET A 129 -2.27 -20.03 5.65
CA MET A 129 -1.31 -18.99 6.04
C MET A 129 -0.76 -19.25 7.46
N ALA A 130 0.54 -19.50 7.57
CA ALA A 130 1.24 -19.65 8.86
C ALA A 130 1.68 -18.29 9.41
N GLU A 131 2.17 -17.44 8.54
CA GLU A 131 2.74 -16.14 8.89
C GLU A 131 2.57 -15.18 7.71
N ALA A 132 2.39 -13.90 7.98
CA ALA A 132 2.44 -12.88 6.95
C ALA A 132 3.09 -11.60 7.47
N ILE A 133 3.81 -10.92 6.59
CA ILE A 133 4.28 -9.56 6.82
C ILE A 133 3.69 -8.64 5.78
N HIS A 134 3.31 -7.44 6.20
CA HIS A 134 2.73 -6.41 5.35
C HIS A 134 3.52 -5.12 5.52
N PHE A 135 3.96 -4.53 4.42
CA PHE A 135 4.55 -3.20 4.38
C PHE A 135 3.69 -2.31 3.49
N GLY A 136 3.33 -1.15 4.00
CA GLY A 136 2.60 -0.12 3.27
C GLY A 136 3.33 1.22 3.33
N LEU A 137 3.43 1.90 2.20
CA LEU A 137 3.97 3.25 2.09
C LEU A 137 3.04 4.09 1.22
N MET A 138 2.59 5.20 1.73
CA MET A 138 1.70 6.07 0.97
C MET A 138 1.98 7.55 1.25
N THR A 139 1.77 8.38 0.25
CA THR A 139 1.72 9.82 0.42
C THR A 139 0.53 10.16 1.31
N ALA A 140 0.78 10.86 2.40
CA ALA A 140 -0.29 11.40 3.23
C ALA A 140 -0.98 12.53 2.45
N SER A 141 -2.29 12.39 2.25
CA SER A 141 -3.11 13.43 1.62
C SER A 141 -4.18 13.88 2.60
N ALA A 142 -4.26 15.17 2.83
CA ALA A 142 -5.23 15.79 3.72
C ALA A 142 -6.48 16.28 2.96
N GLU A 143 -6.44 16.28 1.62
CA GLU A 143 -7.51 16.85 0.81
C GLU A 143 -8.78 15.98 0.88
N GLU A 144 -9.86 16.56 1.39
CA GLU A 144 -11.17 15.90 1.48
C GLU A 144 -12.14 16.38 0.39
N SER A 145 -11.85 17.52 -0.26
CA SER A 145 -12.67 18.13 -1.30
C SER A 145 -11.92 18.34 -2.61
N ALA A 146 -12.66 18.50 -3.71
CA ALA A 146 -12.08 18.84 -5.02
C ALA A 146 -11.40 20.21 -5.02
N GLU A 147 -11.87 21.15 -4.20
CA GLU A 147 -11.27 22.47 -4.07
C GLU A 147 -9.92 22.43 -3.36
N GLU A 148 -9.83 21.68 -2.27
CA GLU A 148 -8.55 21.45 -1.55
C GLU A 148 -7.55 20.74 -2.45
N ALA A 149 -7.99 19.72 -3.21
CA ALA A 149 -7.16 19.05 -4.20
C ALA A 149 -6.66 20.04 -5.28
N ARG A 150 -7.49 20.97 -5.74
CA ARG A 150 -7.10 22.01 -6.69
C ARG A 150 -6.08 22.97 -6.07
N LYS A 151 -6.24 23.36 -4.82
CA LYS A 151 -5.26 24.20 -4.10
C LYS A 151 -3.92 23.45 -3.94
N ALA A 152 -3.96 22.16 -3.63
CA ALA A 152 -2.76 21.33 -3.51
C ALA A 152 -1.98 21.22 -4.83
N LEU A 153 -2.64 21.28 -5.99
CA LEU A 153 -2.00 21.33 -7.31
C LEU A 153 -1.09 22.55 -7.52
N HIS A 154 -1.40 23.64 -6.86
CA HIS A 154 -0.61 24.90 -6.94
C HIS A 154 0.35 25.06 -5.76
N SER A 155 0.45 24.04 -4.90
CA SER A 155 1.36 24.09 -3.76
C SER A 155 2.80 23.93 -4.23
N THR A 156 3.65 24.88 -3.84
CA THR A 156 5.11 24.85 -4.04
C THR A 156 5.83 24.22 -2.85
N ALA A 157 5.15 23.34 -2.10
CA ALA A 157 5.74 22.72 -0.92
C ALA A 157 7.02 21.96 -1.31
N SER A 158 8.11 22.27 -0.62
CA SER A 158 9.42 21.64 -0.81
C SER A 158 9.47 20.22 -0.25
N GLN A 159 8.46 19.82 0.52
CA GLN A 159 8.37 18.52 1.18
C GLN A 159 7.01 17.87 0.98
N VAL A 160 7.02 16.54 0.90
CA VAL A 160 5.84 15.68 0.82
C VAL A 160 5.79 14.82 2.08
N ALA A 161 4.63 14.75 2.72
CA ALA A 161 4.39 13.90 3.88
C ALA A 161 4.02 12.48 3.43
N TYR A 162 4.56 11.50 4.15
CA TYR A 162 4.34 10.07 3.94
C TYR A 162 3.89 9.39 5.23
N THR A 163 3.11 8.34 5.06
CA THR A 163 2.79 7.38 6.11
C THR A 163 3.33 6.02 5.71
N ALA A 164 4.09 5.40 6.59
CA ALA A 164 4.56 4.02 6.45
C ALA A 164 3.92 3.15 7.53
N VAL A 165 3.59 1.92 7.18
CA VAL A 165 3.06 0.91 8.08
C VAL A 165 3.80 -0.40 7.86
N ASP A 166 4.13 -1.04 8.96
CA ASP A 166 4.67 -2.41 9.00
C ASP A 166 3.76 -3.24 9.91
N ALA A 167 3.36 -4.41 9.46
CA ALA A 167 2.59 -5.35 10.27
C ALA A 167 3.13 -6.76 10.11
N HIS A 168 3.26 -7.47 11.23
CA HIS A 168 3.61 -8.86 11.30
C HIS A 168 2.42 -9.63 11.88
N ILE A 169 1.93 -10.60 11.13
CA ILE A 169 0.74 -11.39 11.44
C ILE A 169 1.18 -12.82 11.63
N GLN A 170 0.98 -13.35 12.84
CA GLN A 170 1.35 -14.71 13.18
C GLN A 170 0.31 -15.34 14.10
N SER A 171 -0.17 -16.53 13.75
CA SER A 171 -1.20 -17.24 14.52
C SER A 171 -2.45 -16.37 14.76
N HIS A 172 -2.68 -15.92 16.00
CA HIS A 172 -3.83 -15.09 16.38
C HIS A 172 -3.42 -13.70 16.87
N SER A 173 -2.23 -13.25 16.51
CA SER A 173 -1.69 -11.96 16.91
C SER A 173 -1.21 -11.17 15.71
N MET A 174 -1.23 -9.87 15.83
CA MET A 174 -0.64 -8.93 14.89
C MET A 174 0.18 -7.90 15.64
N GLU A 175 1.44 -7.77 15.28
CA GLU A 175 2.26 -6.64 15.69
C GLU A 175 2.29 -5.61 14.57
N THR A 176 2.04 -4.34 14.87
CA THR A 176 2.05 -3.28 13.87
C THR A 176 2.78 -2.03 14.35
N ALA A 177 3.49 -1.38 13.44
CA ALA A 177 4.09 -0.07 13.62
C ALA A 177 3.58 0.89 12.54
N THR A 178 3.42 2.15 12.89
CA THR A 178 3.08 3.23 11.95
C THR A 178 4.03 4.38 12.17
N ALA A 179 4.62 4.87 11.09
CA ALA A 179 5.51 6.02 11.10
C ALA A 179 5.00 7.09 10.11
N HIS A 180 5.21 8.35 10.50
CA HIS A 180 4.98 9.51 9.63
C HIS A 180 6.31 10.21 9.41
N PHE A 181 6.62 10.53 8.17
CA PHE A 181 7.85 11.26 7.83
C PHE A 181 7.63 12.18 6.64
N THR A 182 8.57 13.08 6.41
CA THR A 182 8.58 13.94 5.24
C THR A 182 9.78 13.64 4.37
N ALA A 183 9.63 13.80 3.07
CA ALA A 183 10.72 13.70 2.11
C ALA A 183 10.69 14.89 1.14
N PRO A 184 11.84 15.28 0.56
CA PRO A 184 11.89 16.33 -0.46
C PRO A 184 10.90 16.03 -1.60
N SER A 185 10.19 17.05 -2.07
CA SER A 185 9.23 16.92 -3.18
C SER A 185 9.88 16.50 -4.49
N ALA A 186 11.20 16.69 -4.63
CA ALA A 186 11.98 16.16 -5.74
C ALA A 186 12.07 14.62 -5.76
N LEU A 187 11.89 13.95 -4.61
CA LEU A 187 11.77 12.50 -4.55
C LEU A 187 10.39 12.10 -5.03
N SER A 188 10.34 11.40 -6.14
CA SER A 188 9.12 10.85 -6.74
C SER A 188 9.18 9.32 -6.74
N ALA A 189 8.22 8.70 -7.39
CA ALA A 189 8.20 7.25 -7.58
C ALA A 189 9.45 6.67 -8.27
N ARG A 190 10.16 7.46 -9.06
CA ARG A 190 11.45 7.06 -9.64
C ARG A 190 12.51 6.81 -8.56
N HIS A 191 12.32 7.35 -7.36
CA HIS A 191 13.16 7.19 -6.18
C HIS A 191 12.50 6.27 -5.14
N ARG A 192 11.64 5.34 -5.58
CA ARG A 192 10.88 4.43 -4.70
C ARG A 192 11.77 3.76 -3.66
N THR A 193 12.88 3.17 -4.08
CA THR A 193 13.81 2.49 -3.16
C THR A 193 14.32 3.41 -2.05
N GLN A 194 14.61 4.67 -2.37
CA GLN A 194 15.05 5.64 -1.36
C GLN A 194 13.91 5.99 -0.39
N LEU A 195 12.68 6.18 -0.89
CA LEU A 195 11.50 6.41 -0.05
C LEU A 195 11.19 5.22 0.84
N GLU A 196 11.32 3.99 0.34
CA GLU A 196 11.17 2.77 1.12
C GLU A 196 12.23 2.68 2.23
N GLN A 197 13.48 3.01 1.92
CA GLN A 197 14.55 3.04 2.93
C GLN A 197 14.27 4.06 4.04
N MET A 198 13.82 5.26 3.69
CA MET A 198 13.41 6.28 4.66
C MET A 198 12.23 5.79 5.51
N ALA A 199 11.24 5.14 4.88
CA ALA A 199 10.09 4.57 5.56
C ALA A 199 10.50 3.48 6.56
N ARG A 200 11.34 2.54 6.16
CA ARG A 200 11.85 1.48 7.04
C ARG A 200 12.66 2.05 8.20
N GLN A 201 13.49 3.06 7.95
CA GLN A 201 14.21 3.76 9.02
C GLN A 201 13.25 4.45 10.00
N ALA A 202 12.21 5.11 9.52
CA ALA A 202 11.19 5.74 10.37
C ALA A 202 10.42 4.71 11.21
N LEU A 203 10.09 3.56 10.62
CA LEU A 203 9.42 2.45 11.31
C LEU A 203 10.27 1.80 12.39
N THR A 204 11.60 1.79 12.26
CA THR A 204 12.49 1.25 13.30
C THR A 204 12.37 2.01 14.63
N ALA A 205 12.09 3.32 14.56
CA ALA A 205 11.91 4.19 15.73
C ALA A 205 10.45 4.25 16.20
N ALA A 206 9.49 3.72 15.43
CA ALA A 206 8.08 3.80 15.75
C ALA A 206 7.68 2.75 16.82
N PRO A 207 6.78 3.09 17.75
CA PRO A 207 6.28 2.14 18.73
C PRO A 207 5.49 1.03 18.05
N ARG A 208 5.77 -0.22 18.43
CA ARG A 208 4.97 -1.38 18.00
C ARG A 208 3.77 -1.56 18.91
N LYS A 209 2.65 -1.94 18.30
CA LYS A 209 1.41 -2.29 19.01
C LYS A 209 1.07 -3.73 18.70
N SER A 210 0.81 -4.51 19.74
CA SER A 210 0.26 -5.85 19.60
C SER A 210 -1.27 -5.78 19.64
N VAL A 211 -1.90 -6.53 18.73
CA VAL A 211 -3.36 -6.66 18.64
C VAL A 211 -3.68 -8.15 18.62
N ASP A 212 -4.45 -8.61 19.59
CA ASP A 212 -4.97 -9.97 19.61
C ASP A 212 -6.08 -10.11 18.57
N LEU A 213 -5.90 -11.04 17.65
CA LEU A 213 -6.91 -11.42 16.67
C LEU A 213 -7.72 -12.56 17.29
N SER A 214 -9.01 -12.30 17.57
CA SER A 214 -9.93 -13.18 18.34
C SER A 214 -9.70 -14.67 18.11
N PRO A 215 -9.43 -15.48 19.16
CA PRO A 215 -9.23 -16.91 19.04
C PRO A 215 -10.50 -17.60 18.50
N GLY A 216 -10.32 -18.65 17.71
CA GLY A 216 -11.41 -19.44 17.13
C GLY A 216 -11.89 -19.00 15.74
N VAL A 217 -11.35 -17.92 15.20
CA VAL A 217 -11.56 -17.48 13.82
C VAL A 217 -10.23 -17.59 13.06
N GLN A 218 -10.27 -18.06 11.83
CA GLN A 218 -9.09 -18.08 10.97
C GLN A 218 -8.46 -16.69 10.93
N THR A 219 -7.15 -16.61 11.10
CA THR A 219 -6.40 -15.36 11.06
C THR A 219 -6.63 -14.66 9.72
N PRO A 220 -7.15 -13.42 9.71
CA PRO A 220 -7.40 -12.72 8.47
C PRO A 220 -6.07 -12.45 7.75
N PRO A 221 -5.97 -12.78 6.46
CA PRO A 221 -4.77 -12.46 5.67
C PRO A 221 -4.62 -10.96 5.46
N PRO A 222 -3.45 -10.49 5.01
CA PRO A 222 -3.31 -9.13 4.51
C PRO A 222 -4.12 -8.89 3.23
N PHE A 223 -4.23 -7.64 2.80
CA PHE A 223 -5.21 -7.18 1.80
C PHE A 223 -5.05 -7.84 0.42
N LEU A 224 -3.83 -7.87 -0.13
CA LEU A 224 -3.60 -8.42 -1.47
C LEU A 224 -3.84 -9.93 -1.50
N GLU A 225 -3.46 -10.63 -0.43
CA GLU A 225 -3.72 -12.08 -0.30
C GLU A 225 -5.22 -12.35 -0.17
N ALA A 226 -5.94 -11.61 0.67
CA ALA A 226 -7.41 -11.76 0.78
C ALA A 226 -8.11 -11.52 -0.56
N LEU A 227 -7.67 -10.50 -1.31
CA LEU A 227 -8.19 -10.21 -2.64
C LEU A 227 -7.93 -11.38 -3.59
N ALA A 228 -6.71 -11.89 -3.58
CA ALA A 228 -6.30 -12.99 -4.44
C ALA A 228 -7.04 -14.30 -4.11
N GLU A 229 -7.24 -14.62 -2.83
CA GLU A 229 -8.03 -15.78 -2.40
C GLU A 229 -9.48 -15.70 -2.88
N LEU A 230 -10.13 -14.54 -2.71
CA LEU A 230 -11.51 -14.35 -3.16
C LEU A 230 -11.64 -14.33 -4.70
N LEU A 231 -10.63 -13.84 -5.41
CA LEU A 231 -10.59 -13.89 -6.86
C LEU A 231 -10.48 -15.32 -7.43
N ARG A 232 -9.94 -16.26 -6.67
CA ARG A 232 -9.91 -17.69 -7.07
C ARG A 232 -11.24 -18.40 -6.84
N GLN A 233 -12.13 -17.86 -5.97
CA GLN A 233 -13.43 -18.47 -5.73
C GLN A 233 -14.36 -18.26 -6.92
N PRO A 234 -15.12 -19.30 -7.37
CA PRO A 234 -15.92 -19.25 -8.60
C PRO A 234 -16.96 -18.11 -8.65
N ASN A 235 -17.54 -17.76 -7.51
CA ASN A 235 -18.60 -16.75 -7.41
C ASN A 235 -18.14 -15.46 -6.72
N GLY A 236 -16.84 -15.35 -6.34
CA GLY A 236 -16.39 -14.37 -5.39
C GLY A 236 -16.82 -14.74 -3.96
N GLY A 237 -17.08 -13.78 -3.11
CA GLY A 237 -17.50 -14.05 -1.73
C GLY A 237 -17.28 -12.88 -0.80
N GLU A 238 -17.30 -13.17 0.49
CA GLU A 238 -16.97 -12.23 1.56
C GLU A 238 -15.75 -12.74 2.33
N GLY A 239 -14.83 -11.83 2.65
CA GLY A 239 -13.65 -12.12 3.44
C GLY A 239 -13.32 -10.98 4.40
N ARG A 240 -12.49 -11.29 5.37
CA ARG A 240 -11.88 -10.30 6.28
C ARG A 240 -10.40 -10.18 5.92
N TYR A 241 -9.84 -9.00 6.08
CA TYR A 241 -8.44 -8.77 5.82
C TYR A 241 -7.85 -7.70 6.74
N ILE A 242 -6.53 -7.70 6.86
CA ILE A 242 -5.77 -6.71 7.59
C ILE A 242 -5.11 -5.76 6.60
N TYR A 243 -5.26 -4.47 6.87
CA TYR A 243 -4.60 -3.41 6.13
C TYR A 243 -4.22 -2.26 7.06
N ASN A 244 -2.96 -1.83 7.00
CA ASN A 244 -2.45 -0.76 7.87
C ASN A 244 -2.79 -0.97 9.35
N GLY A 245 -2.60 -2.20 9.86
CA GLY A 245 -2.84 -2.55 11.25
C GLY A 245 -4.31 -2.51 11.69
N ARG A 246 -5.25 -2.57 10.74
CA ARG A 246 -6.69 -2.52 11.01
C ARG A 246 -7.43 -3.62 10.27
N LEU A 247 -8.55 -4.03 10.83
CA LEU A 247 -9.42 -5.05 10.25
C LEU A 247 -10.45 -4.43 9.31
N TYR A 248 -10.63 -5.05 8.16
CA TYR A 248 -11.58 -4.67 7.11
C TYR A 248 -12.38 -5.88 6.67
N ARG A 249 -13.46 -5.63 5.93
CA ARG A 249 -14.25 -6.59 5.17
C ARG A 249 -14.08 -6.31 3.68
N LEU A 250 -14.05 -7.40 2.90
CA LEU A 250 -13.96 -7.38 1.45
C LEU A 250 -15.09 -8.23 0.90
N TRP A 251 -15.87 -7.69 -0.01
CA TRP A 251 -16.88 -8.42 -0.78
C TRP A 251 -16.52 -8.37 -2.23
N LEU A 252 -16.57 -9.52 -2.89
CA LEU A 252 -16.39 -9.66 -4.33
C LEU A 252 -17.59 -10.34 -4.96
N ARG A 253 -17.99 -9.86 -6.12
CA ARG A 253 -19.00 -10.49 -6.98
C ARG A 253 -18.50 -10.54 -8.40
N ARG A 254 -18.45 -11.72 -8.97
CA ARG A 254 -18.04 -11.96 -10.36
C ARG A 254 -19.23 -11.82 -11.31
N ALA A 255 -18.98 -11.37 -12.53
CA ALA A 255 -19.94 -11.30 -13.61
C ALA A 255 -19.22 -11.53 -14.94
N ALA A 256 -19.83 -12.27 -15.87
CA ALA A 256 -19.31 -12.39 -17.21
C ALA A 256 -19.28 -11.02 -17.90
N ASP A 257 -18.20 -10.74 -18.62
CA ASP A 257 -18.08 -9.52 -19.43
C ASP A 257 -17.48 -9.85 -20.81
N PRO A 258 -18.31 -10.31 -21.77
CA PRO A 258 -17.83 -10.68 -23.10
C PRO A 258 -17.10 -9.56 -23.84
N LYS A 259 -17.49 -8.31 -23.58
CA LYS A 259 -16.81 -7.12 -24.17
C LYS A 259 -15.41 -6.94 -23.61
N ALA A 260 -15.20 -7.28 -22.34
CA ALA A 260 -13.88 -7.23 -21.74
C ALA A 260 -12.93 -8.24 -22.36
N SER A 261 -13.38 -9.46 -22.63
CA SER A 261 -12.57 -10.48 -23.33
C SER A 261 -12.10 -10.01 -24.73
N GLU A 262 -12.93 -9.26 -25.43
CA GLU A 262 -12.54 -8.64 -26.68
C GLU A 262 -11.55 -7.48 -26.48
N HIS A 263 -11.82 -6.61 -25.52
CA HIS A 263 -10.97 -5.44 -25.19
C HIS A 263 -9.55 -5.84 -24.78
N PHE A 264 -9.41 -6.92 -24.00
CA PHE A 264 -8.12 -7.42 -23.53
C PHE A 264 -7.50 -8.53 -24.39
N ARG A 265 -7.99 -8.68 -25.64
CA ARG A 265 -7.39 -9.63 -26.58
C ARG A 265 -5.92 -9.30 -26.81
N GLY A 266 -5.04 -10.31 -26.57
CA GLY A 266 -3.59 -10.13 -26.63
C GLY A 266 -2.90 -9.80 -25.29
N LEU A 267 -3.67 -9.45 -24.26
CA LEU A 267 -3.20 -9.34 -22.87
C LEU A 267 -3.63 -10.50 -21.99
N ALA A 268 -4.78 -11.11 -22.34
CA ALA A 268 -5.31 -12.31 -21.69
C ALA A 268 -5.21 -13.49 -22.63
N SER A 269 -4.91 -14.67 -22.09
CA SER A 269 -4.92 -15.94 -22.81
C SER A 269 -6.28 -16.64 -22.77
N GLY A 270 -7.18 -16.22 -21.88
CA GLY A 270 -8.49 -16.80 -21.63
C GLY A 270 -9.62 -15.79 -21.53
N ALA A 271 -10.77 -16.27 -21.06
CA ALA A 271 -11.93 -15.42 -20.82
C ALA A 271 -11.62 -14.39 -19.70
N VAL A 272 -12.11 -13.17 -19.91
CA VAL A 272 -11.99 -12.09 -18.92
C VAL A 272 -13.33 -11.86 -18.26
N ILE A 273 -13.31 -11.83 -16.94
CA ILE A 273 -14.48 -11.54 -16.11
C ILE A 273 -14.35 -10.19 -15.43
N ALA A 274 -15.48 -9.54 -15.24
CA ALA A 274 -15.59 -8.37 -14.38
C ALA A 274 -15.87 -8.80 -12.94
N VAL A 275 -15.20 -8.15 -11.99
CA VAL A 275 -15.40 -8.37 -10.56
C VAL A 275 -15.71 -7.02 -9.93
N THR A 276 -16.90 -6.89 -9.35
CA THR A 276 -17.24 -5.74 -8.51
C THR A 276 -16.89 -6.05 -7.07
N GLY A 277 -16.30 -5.09 -6.39
CA GLY A 277 -15.85 -5.25 -5.01
C GLY A 277 -16.23 -4.08 -4.13
N LYS A 278 -16.30 -4.35 -2.82
CA LYS A 278 -16.49 -3.36 -1.76
C LYS A 278 -15.50 -3.59 -0.65
N LEU A 279 -14.93 -2.50 -0.16
CA LEU A 279 -14.05 -2.47 1.00
C LEU A 279 -14.73 -1.67 2.11
N GLN A 280 -14.70 -2.17 3.34
CA GLN A 280 -15.23 -1.43 4.49
C GLN A 280 -14.42 -1.76 5.74
N ARG A 281 -14.19 -0.79 6.61
CA ARG A 281 -13.63 -1.06 7.94
C ARG A 281 -14.57 -1.96 8.73
N ALA A 282 -14.04 -2.94 9.45
CA ALA A 282 -14.85 -3.82 10.30
C ALA A 282 -15.61 -3.05 11.41
N ALA A 283 -15.02 -1.95 11.90
CA ALA A 283 -15.64 -1.05 12.87
C ALA A 283 -16.72 -0.12 12.26
N GLY A 284 -17.04 -0.27 10.96
CA GLY A 284 -18.01 0.57 10.26
C GLY A 284 -17.37 1.68 9.42
N GLY A 285 -18.19 2.50 8.81
CA GLY A 285 -17.80 3.58 7.91
C GLY A 285 -18.34 3.40 6.49
N LYS A 286 -18.11 4.40 5.64
CA LYS A 286 -18.58 4.36 4.25
C LYS A 286 -17.78 3.29 3.47
N PRO A 287 -18.46 2.38 2.76
CA PRO A 287 -17.78 1.43 1.89
C PRO A 287 -17.13 2.15 0.71
N ILE A 288 -16.06 1.56 0.20
CA ILE A 288 -15.36 1.99 -1.00
C ILE A 288 -15.64 0.95 -2.08
N ASP A 289 -16.22 1.38 -3.19
CA ASP A 289 -16.51 0.53 -4.33
C ASP A 289 -15.31 0.52 -5.29
N PHE A 290 -15.06 -0.66 -5.88
CA PHE A 290 -14.06 -0.83 -6.94
C PHE A 290 -14.52 -1.88 -7.95
N ARG A 291 -13.87 -1.91 -9.10
CA ARG A 291 -14.11 -2.90 -10.14
C ARG A 291 -12.79 -3.39 -10.70
N LEU A 292 -12.69 -4.69 -10.93
CA LEU A 292 -11.54 -5.35 -11.52
C LEU A 292 -11.96 -6.11 -12.77
N TRP A 293 -11.02 -6.29 -13.69
CA TRP A 293 -11.12 -7.25 -14.78
C TRP A 293 -9.95 -8.21 -14.65
N VAL A 294 -10.25 -9.47 -14.56
CA VAL A 294 -9.26 -10.54 -14.37
C VAL A 294 -9.48 -11.64 -15.38
N GLU A 295 -8.43 -12.34 -15.72
CA GLU A 295 -8.50 -13.56 -16.49
C GLU A 295 -9.08 -14.68 -15.62
N GLU A 296 -10.13 -15.35 -16.09
CA GLU A 296 -10.95 -16.26 -15.29
C GLU A 296 -10.17 -17.46 -14.76
N SER A 297 -9.28 -17.99 -15.57
CA SER A 297 -8.49 -19.21 -15.30
C SER A 297 -7.06 -18.93 -14.84
N ALA A 298 -6.71 -17.66 -14.54
CA ALA A 298 -5.35 -17.35 -14.15
C ALA A 298 -5.00 -17.97 -12.80
N ALA A 299 -3.92 -18.74 -12.74
CA ALA A 299 -3.36 -19.26 -11.49
C ALA A 299 -2.98 -18.11 -10.54
N HIS A 300 -2.48 -17.03 -11.11
CA HIS A 300 -2.10 -15.79 -10.41
C HIS A 300 -3.03 -14.67 -10.89
N PRO A 301 -4.11 -14.35 -10.16
CA PRO A 301 -5.15 -13.43 -10.64
C PRO A 301 -4.73 -11.95 -10.51
N VAL A 302 -3.71 -11.55 -11.25
CA VAL A 302 -3.29 -10.13 -11.35
C VAL A 302 -4.25 -9.42 -12.32
N PRO A 303 -4.97 -8.37 -11.89
CA PRO A 303 -5.97 -7.70 -12.72
C PRO A 303 -5.42 -7.15 -14.04
N LEU A 304 -6.23 -7.19 -15.08
CA LEU A 304 -5.99 -6.52 -16.37
C LEU A 304 -6.37 -5.03 -16.31
N ARG A 305 -7.39 -4.72 -15.50
CA ARG A 305 -7.84 -3.36 -15.25
C ARG A 305 -8.38 -3.24 -13.84
N ILE A 306 -8.17 -2.08 -13.24
CA ILE A 306 -8.68 -1.71 -11.92
C ILE A 306 -9.39 -0.37 -12.05
N GLU A 307 -10.63 -0.26 -11.62
CA GLU A 307 -11.32 1.01 -11.42
C GLU A 307 -11.59 1.21 -9.93
N TYR A 308 -11.23 2.37 -9.42
CA TYR A 308 -11.28 2.68 -8.02
C TYR A 308 -11.64 4.15 -7.80
N GLN A 309 -12.51 4.43 -6.83
CA GLN A 309 -12.92 5.77 -6.49
C GLN A 309 -12.50 6.12 -5.05
N PRO A 310 -11.25 6.60 -4.84
CA PRO A 310 -10.72 6.90 -3.51
C PRO A 310 -11.45 8.05 -2.81
N LYS A 311 -11.97 8.98 -3.58
CA LYS A 311 -12.70 10.17 -3.11
C LYS A 311 -13.97 10.34 -3.96
N SER A 312 -15.00 11.00 -3.43
CA SER A 312 -16.25 11.22 -4.14
C SER A 312 -16.09 11.97 -5.48
N TYR A 313 -15.05 12.77 -5.60
CA TYR A 313 -14.73 13.59 -6.76
C TYR A 313 -13.65 13.01 -7.68
N LEU A 314 -13.01 11.88 -7.32
CA LEU A 314 -11.87 11.33 -8.06
C LEU A 314 -12.08 9.85 -8.35
N ARG A 315 -12.07 9.49 -9.64
CA ARG A 315 -12.01 8.10 -10.10
C ARG A 315 -10.67 7.85 -10.76
N LEU A 316 -10.06 6.73 -10.45
CA LEU A 316 -8.82 6.25 -11.06
C LEU A 316 -9.11 4.98 -11.85
N ALA A 317 -8.52 4.86 -13.03
CA ALA A 317 -8.51 3.65 -13.83
C ALA A 317 -7.07 3.25 -14.13
N PHE A 318 -6.73 2.01 -13.79
CA PHE A 318 -5.44 1.38 -14.06
C PHE A 318 -5.68 0.38 -15.18
N GLU A 319 -5.01 0.52 -16.29
CA GLU A 319 -5.15 -0.34 -17.45
C GLU A 319 -3.82 -1.00 -17.79
N ALA A 320 -3.80 -2.33 -17.85
CA ALA A 320 -2.58 -3.07 -18.13
C ALA A 320 -2.03 -2.70 -19.51
N GLU A 321 -0.72 -2.56 -19.58
CA GLU A 321 0.04 -2.34 -20.79
C GLU A 321 0.52 -3.68 -21.35
N ALA A 322 0.65 -3.76 -22.68
CA ALA A 322 1.15 -4.93 -23.40
C ALA A 322 2.65 -5.17 -23.16
#